data_a3ef3e7c954993a97e299750b6667a92
#
_entry.id   a3ef3e7c954993a97e299750b6667a92
#
_cell.length_a   1.000
_cell.length_b   1.000
_cell.length_c   1.000
_cell.angle_alpha   90.00
_cell.angle_beta   90.00
_cell.angle_gamma   90.00
#
_symmetry.space_group_name_H-M   'P 1'
#
loop_
_entity.id
_entity.type
_entity.pdbx_description
1 polymer ?
#
loop_
_entity_poly.entity_id
_entity_poly.type
_entity_poly.pdbx_seq_one_letter_code
_entity_poly.pdbx_strand_id
1 'polypeptide(L)'
;MSIAFLVTIFLLMSYAVAFTAIVHCLLHSKYPQAALAWCGVIIMLPFLGAFFYFVFGISRIDSKATKLFNQAVEARRRHLDSIRKNHWSSVQAKHTREEYPIMGIGERSQGLSCVGGNTFEPLFNGDEAYPKMLEAIENAEHYVFLSTYIFSGKRSGERFTEALIRAHKRGVMVHVIVDGLGTFWDFAFLRRKLKKAGVPVYSFIPFKLFPFQMSINLRNHRKLLICDSIAFTGGMNIADGNLLKYHPRDSVQDVHFKCTGPIVTGLREVFLLDLAFVTGKAQDMTFTPCPATGTMDARIVMDGPGNSDDLIINLLCGVFS
;
A
#
# COMPACT_ATOMS: atom_id res chain seq x y z
N MET A 1 -16.57 54.89 14.82
CA MET A 1 -17.17 53.66 14.28
C MET A 1 -17.69 52.86 15.49
N SER A 2 -18.99 52.58 15.56
CA SER A 2 -19.57 51.96 16.76
C SER A 2 -19.11 50.50 16.89
N ILE A 3 -18.95 49.98 18.11
CA ILE A 3 -18.58 48.58 18.40
C ILE A 3 -19.57 47.62 17.71
N ALA A 4 -20.88 48.01 17.72
CA ALA A 4 -21.93 47.24 17.03
C ALA A 4 -21.66 47.07 15.53
N PHE A 5 -21.19 48.12 14.85
CA PHE A 5 -20.85 48.05 13.43
C PHE A 5 -19.67 47.09 13.15
N LEU A 6 -18.65 47.13 13.98
CA LEU A 6 -17.50 46.21 13.88
C LEU A 6 -17.90 44.74 14.10
N VAL A 7 -18.76 44.50 15.09
CA VAL A 7 -19.29 43.14 15.38
C VAL A 7 -20.13 42.64 14.21
N THR A 8 -20.97 43.47 13.62
CA THR A 8 -21.80 43.09 12.46
C THR A 8 -20.92 42.72 11.25
N ILE A 9 -19.89 43.51 10.95
CA ILE A 9 -18.94 43.18 9.87
C ILE A 9 -18.23 41.87 10.13
N PHE A 10 -17.75 41.67 11.36
CA PHE A 10 -17.06 40.40 11.74
C PHE A 10 -17.98 39.19 11.57
N LEU A 11 -19.23 39.27 11.99
CA LEU A 11 -20.22 38.21 11.82
C LEU A 11 -20.49 37.92 10.34
N LEU A 12 -20.71 38.95 9.52
CA LEU A 12 -20.93 38.77 8.09
C LEU A 12 -19.74 38.11 7.39
N MET A 13 -18.51 38.54 7.71
CA MET A 13 -17.30 37.90 7.19
C MET A 13 -17.18 36.45 7.63
N SER A 14 -17.48 36.17 8.90
CA SER A 14 -17.45 34.84 9.47
C SER A 14 -18.42 33.88 8.73
N TYR A 15 -19.65 34.31 8.48
CA TYR A 15 -20.62 33.51 7.72
C TYR A 15 -20.24 33.37 6.24
N ALA A 16 -19.65 34.39 5.61
CA ALA A 16 -19.16 34.30 4.24
C ALA A 16 -18.04 33.25 4.10
N VAL A 17 -17.09 33.25 5.06
CA VAL A 17 -16.02 32.25 5.11
C VAL A 17 -16.59 30.86 5.36
N ALA A 18 -17.54 30.73 6.29
CA ALA A 18 -18.21 29.45 6.56
C ALA A 18 -18.95 28.90 5.34
N PHE A 19 -19.71 29.73 4.66
CA PHE A 19 -20.43 29.36 3.43
C PHE A 19 -19.47 28.87 2.35
N THR A 20 -18.39 29.62 2.10
CA THR A 20 -17.36 29.21 1.14
C THR A 20 -16.73 27.88 1.52
N ALA A 21 -16.43 27.66 2.81
CA ALA A 21 -15.87 26.42 3.29
C ALA A 21 -16.85 25.24 3.14
N ILE A 22 -18.14 25.43 3.39
CA ILE A 22 -19.19 24.42 3.21
C ILE A 22 -19.32 24.03 1.73
N VAL A 23 -19.43 25.02 0.84
CA VAL A 23 -19.51 24.77 -0.61
C VAL A 23 -18.27 24.01 -1.08
N HIS A 24 -17.09 24.43 -0.67
CA HIS A 24 -15.86 23.73 -1.00
C HIS A 24 -15.86 22.30 -0.45
N CYS A 25 -16.32 22.10 0.78
CA CYS A 25 -16.41 20.76 1.39
C CYS A 25 -17.34 19.83 0.62
N LEU A 26 -18.52 20.29 0.25
CA LEU A 26 -19.51 19.51 -0.50
C LEU A 26 -19.03 19.15 -1.91
N LEU A 27 -18.33 20.06 -2.58
CA LEU A 27 -17.85 19.85 -3.95
C LEU A 27 -16.57 18.97 -4.04
N HIS A 28 -15.74 18.95 -2.99
CA HIS A 28 -14.41 18.34 -3.05
C HIS A 28 -14.21 17.16 -2.09
N SER A 29 -15.18 16.86 -1.22
CA SER A 29 -15.07 15.71 -0.32
C SER A 29 -15.40 14.42 -1.04
N LYS A 30 -14.51 13.42 -0.92
CA LYS A 30 -14.73 12.08 -1.48
C LYS A 30 -15.72 11.24 -0.67
N TYR A 31 -15.83 11.52 0.63
CA TYR A 31 -16.63 10.72 1.56
C TYR A 31 -17.81 11.55 2.10
N PRO A 32 -19.07 11.16 1.80
CA PRO A 32 -20.25 11.91 2.25
C PRO A 32 -20.32 12.08 3.78
N GLN A 33 -19.89 11.06 4.53
CA GLN A 33 -19.89 11.11 6.01
C GLN A 33 -18.92 12.19 6.52
N ALA A 34 -17.72 12.27 5.93
CA ALA A 34 -16.75 13.29 6.29
C ALA A 34 -17.24 14.70 5.88
N ALA A 35 -17.89 14.81 4.73
CA ALA A 35 -18.49 16.09 4.30
C ALA A 35 -19.55 16.57 5.30
N LEU A 36 -20.46 15.68 5.71
CA LEU A 36 -21.49 16.00 6.70
C LEU A 36 -20.89 16.41 8.05
N ALA A 37 -19.88 15.67 8.53
CA ALA A 37 -19.19 16.00 9.78
C ALA A 37 -18.52 17.38 9.72
N TRP A 38 -17.80 17.69 8.64
CA TRP A 38 -17.17 19.01 8.47
C TRP A 38 -18.17 20.13 8.31
N CYS A 39 -19.24 19.93 7.55
CA CYS A 39 -20.34 20.92 7.45
C CYS A 39 -20.93 21.21 8.83
N GLY A 40 -21.17 20.19 9.66
CA GLY A 40 -21.64 20.37 11.04
C GLY A 40 -20.69 21.22 11.88
N VAL A 41 -19.38 20.92 11.85
CA VAL A 41 -18.36 21.69 12.60
C VAL A 41 -18.29 23.16 12.11
N ILE A 42 -18.37 23.38 10.79
CA ILE A 42 -18.33 24.73 10.22
C ILE A 42 -19.58 25.55 10.60
N ILE A 43 -20.76 24.91 10.61
CA ILE A 43 -22.01 25.58 11.01
C ILE A 43 -21.98 25.93 12.49
N MET A 44 -21.49 25.05 13.35
CA MET A 44 -21.40 25.29 14.80
C MET A 44 -20.37 26.36 15.17
N LEU A 45 -19.24 26.40 14.44
CA LEU A 45 -18.11 27.30 14.68
C LEU A 45 -17.66 27.96 13.37
N PRO A 46 -18.38 28.98 12.86
CA PRO A 46 -18.22 29.44 11.48
C PRO A 46 -16.79 29.82 11.09
N PHE A 47 -16.09 30.57 11.90
CA PHE A 47 -14.71 30.99 11.61
C PHE A 47 -13.70 29.87 11.96
N LEU A 48 -13.81 29.33 13.16
CA LEU A 48 -12.87 28.33 13.68
C LEU A 48 -13.03 26.98 12.98
N GLY A 49 -14.27 26.59 12.69
CA GLY A 49 -14.60 25.37 11.94
C GLY A 49 -14.10 25.43 10.50
N ALA A 50 -14.28 26.57 9.83
CA ALA A 50 -13.71 26.80 8.51
C ALA A 50 -12.17 26.72 8.53
N PHE A 51 -11.53 27.34 9.52
CA PHE A 51 -10.08 27.25 9.71
C PHE A 51 -9.62 25.80 9.87
N PHE A 52 -10.25 25.04 10.77
CA PHE A 52 -9.91 23.63 10.96
C PHE A 52 -10.20 22.77 9.72
N TYR A 53 -11.27 23.06 8.99
CA TYR A 53 -11.55 22.40 7.72
C TYR A 53 -10.43 22.65 6.68
N PHE A 54 -9.96 23.86 6.53
CA PHE A 54 -8.87 24.17 5.60
C PHE A 54 -7.52 23.58 6.04
N VAL A 55 -7.31 23.39 7.34
CA VAL A 55 -6.06 22.79 7.88
C VAL A 55 -6.12 21.26 7.85
N PHE A 56 -7.23 20.67 8.24
CA PHE A 56 -7.35 19.22 8.47
C PHE A 56 -8.32 18.51 7.53
N GLY A 57 -9.32 19.22 7.00
CA GLY A 57 -10.37 18.63 6.15
C GLY A 57 -9.98 18.48 4.68
N ILE A 58 -9.07 19.34 4.19
CA ILE A 58 -8.62 19.27 2.80
C ILE A 58 -7.45 18.33 2.69
N SER A 59 -7.69 17.17 2.08
CA SER A 59 -6.64 16.19 1.82
C SER A 59 -5.77 16.59 0.62
N ARG A 60 -4.90 17.56 0.82
CA ARG A 60 -3.93 18.02 -0.21
C ARG A 60 -2.95 16.91 -0.58
N ILE A 61 -2.72 15.97 0.33
CA ILE A 61 -1.82 14.84 0.13
C ILE A 61 -2.48 13.80 -0.78
N ASP A 62 -3.79 13.56 -0.64
CA ASP A 62 -4.53 12.62 -1.50
C ASP A 62 -4.43 13.03 -2.96
N SER A 63 -4.63 14.31 -3.27
CA SER A 63 -4.54 14.82 -4.64
C SER A 63 -3.12 14.69 -5.21
N LYS A 64 -2.09 14.97 -4.41
CA LYS A 64 -0.69 14.81 -4.81
C LYS A 64 -0.31 13.34 -4.93
N ALA A 65 -0.72 12.51 -3.99
CA ALA A 65 -0.47 11.08 -3.99
C ALA A 65 -1.16 10.40 -5.18
N THR A 66 -2.42 10.70 -5.44
CA THR A 66 -3.17 10.23 -6.61
C THR A 66 -2.48 10.62 -7.91
N LYS A 67 -2.03 11.89 -8.03
CA LYS A 67 -1.31 12.35 -9.22
C LYS A 67 0.00 11.59 -9.43
N LEU A 68 0.80 11.40 -8.38
CA LEU A 68 2.07 10.65 -8.45
C LEU A 68 1.83 9.18 -8.77
N PHE A 69 0.82 8.57 -8.16
CA PHE A 69 0.45 7.18 -8.45
C PHE A 69 0.00 7.00 -9.90
N ASN A 70 -0.89 7.88 -10.39
CA ASN A 70 -1.32 7.84 -11.79
C ASN A 70 -0.16 8.07 -12.77
N GLN A 71 0.79 8.94 -12.44
CA GLN A 71 2.02 9.11 -13.23
C GLN A 71 2.88 7.85 -13.22
N ALA A 72 3.02 7.18 -12.07
CA ALA A 72 3.75 5.91 -11.99
C ALA A 72 3.07 4.81 -12.81
N VAL A 73 1.75 4.69 -12.73
CA VAL A 73 0.94 3.75 -13.54
C VAL A 73 1.11 4.03 -15.02
N GLU A 74 0.97 5.28 -15.45
CA GLU A 74 1.10 5.65 -16.86
C GLU A 74 2.53 5.40 -17.40
N ALA A 75 3.55 5.70 -16.60
CA ALA A 75 4.93 5.43 -16.97
C ALA A 75 5.23 3.93 -17.17
N ARG A 76 4.57 3.06 -16.41
CA ARG A 76 4.70 1.60 -16.56
C ARG A 76 3.66 0.95 -17.46
N ARG A 77 2.68 1.70 -17.94
CA ARG A 77 1.56 1.18 -18.73
C ARG A 77 2.02 0.35 -19.92
N ARG A 78 2.98 0.83 -20.72
CA ARG A 78 3.49 0.08 -21.88
C ARG A 78 4.10 -1.27 -21.48
N HIS A 79 4.79 -1.31 -20.33
CA HIS A 79 5.37 -2.55 -19.81
C HIS A 79 4.29 -3.51 -19.32
N LEU A 80 3.31 -3.01 -18.58
CA LEU A 80 2.16 -3.80 -18.13
C LEU A 80 1.34 -4.35 -19.32
N ASP A 81 1.11 -3.54 -20.34
CA ASP A 81 0.42 -3.96 -21.56
C ASP A 81 1.21 -5.03 -22.32
N SER A 82 2.54 -4.93 -22.34
CA SER A 82 3.42 -5.95 -22.92
C SER A 82 3.35 -7.27 -22.14
N ILE A 83 3.44 -7.22 -20.81
CA ILE A 83 3.28 -8.41 -19.96
C ILE A 83 1.91 -9.03 -20.17
N ARG A 84 0.85 -8.22 -20.16
CA ARG A 84 -0.52 -8.67 -20.37
C ARG A 84 -0.67 -9.38 -21.70
N LYS A 85 -0.14 -8.81 -22.79
CA LYS A 85 -0.27 -9.35 -24.14
C LYS A 85 0.60 -10.59 -24.35
N ASN A 86 1.82 -10.58 -23.89
CA ASN A 86 2.82 -11.59 -24.25
C ASN A 86 2.94 -12.73 -23.25
N HIS A 87 2.68 -12.47 -21.97
CA HIS A 87 2.85 -13.47 -20.92
C HIS A 87 1.53 -13.96 -20.35
N TRP A 88 0.64 -13.05 -19.93
CA TRP A 88 -0.62 -13.47 -19.32
C TRP A 88 -1.62 -14.06 -20.29
N SER A 89 -1.52 -13.77 -21.58
CA SER A 89 -2.31 -14.47 -22.60
C SER A 89 -1.95 -15.96 -22.70
N SER A 90 -0.71 -16.34 -22.41
CA SER A 90 -0.24 -17.74 -22.42
C SER A 90 -0.53 -18.52 -21.14
N VAL A 91 -0.84 -17.82 -20.04
CA VAL A 91 -1.15 -18.41 -18.73
C VAL A 91 -2.55 -18.01 -18.27
N GLN A 92 -3.52 -18.10 -19.16
CA GLN A 92 -4.92 -17.82 -18.87
C GLN A 92 -5.43 -18.67 -17.71
N ALA A 93 -6.33 -18.10 -16.93
CA ALA A 93 -7.05 -18.82 -15.89
C ALA A 93 -7.82 -20.02 -16.52
N LYS A 94 -7.81 -21.15 -15.85
CA LYS A 94 -8.55 -22.34 -16.31
C LYS A 94 -10.06 -22.18 -16.16
N HIS A 95 -10.47 -21.41 -15.16
CA HIS A 95 -11.88 -21.19 -14.87
C HIS A 95 -12.41 -19.99 -15.62
N THR A 96 -13.64 -20.13 -16.10
CA THR A 96 -14.33 -19.10 -16.87
C THR A 96 -15.23 -18.23 -15.98
N ARG A 97 -15.63 -17.09 -16.51
CA ARG A 97 -16.61 -16.20 -15.86
C ARG A 97 -17.99 -16.88 -15.65
N GLU A 98 -18.33 -17.82 -16.52
CA GLU A 98 -19.59 -18.57 -16.44
C GLU A 98 -19.58 -19.55 -15.27
N GLU A 99 -18.41 -20.16 -14.99
CA GLU A 99 -18.24 -21.07 -13.84
C GLU A 99 -18.16 -20.30 -12.52
N TYR A 100 -17.53 -19.11 -12.51
CA TYR A 100 -17.34 -18.29 -11.34
C TYR A 100 -17.69 -16.82 -11.61
N PRO A 101 -18.94 -16.39 -11.35
CA PRO A 101 -19.39 -15.01 -11.61
C PRO A 101 -18.55 -13.91 -10.96
N ILE A 102 -17.92 -14.19 -9.83
CA ILE A 102 -16.99 -13.27 -9.12
C ILE A 102 -15.80 -12.86 -10.01
N MET A 103 -15.38 -13.70 -10.95
CA MET A 103 -14.32 -13.35 -11.89
C MET A 103 -14.71 -12.15 -12.76
N GLY A 104 -16.01 -12.05 -13.12
CA GLY A 104 -16.54 -10.94 -13.90
C GLY A 104 -16.55 -9.60 -13.17
N ILE A 105 -16.70 -9.60 -11.85
CA ILE A 105 -16.61 -8.38 -11.03
C ILE A 105 -15.17 -7.84 -11.05
N GLY A 106 -14.19 -8.74 -10.91
CA GLY A 106 -12.78 -8.36 -10.97
C GLY A 106 -12.30 -7.88 -12.34
N GLU A 107 -12.95 -8.27 -13.45
CA GLU A 107 -12.59 -7.81 -14.79
C GLU A 107 -13.01 -6.37 -15.09
N ARG A 108 -14.12 -5.93 -14.53
CA ARG A 108 -14.63 -4.55 -14.68
C ARG A 108 -13.79 -3.54 -13.89
N SER A 109 -13.05 -4.02 -12.93
CA SER A 109 -12.14 -3.21 -12.16
C SER A 109 -10.80 -3.11 -12.90
N GLN A 110 -10.11 -1.98 -12.81
CA GLN A 110 -8.79 -1.73 -13.43
C GLN A 110 -7.67 -2.60 -12.83
N GLY A 111 -7.99 -3.82 -12.37
CA GLY A 111 -7.07 -4.79 -11.80
C GLY A 111 -6.25 -5.52 -12.85
N LEU A 112 -5.22 -6.21 -12.38
CA LEU A 112 -4.45 -7.14 -13.21
C LEU A 112 -5.34 -8.34 -13.59
N SER A 113 -5.12 -8.90 -14.78
CA SER A 113 -5.87 -10.07 -15.26
C SER A 113 -5.72 -11.26 -14.33
N CYS A 114 -6.72 -12.14 -14.30
CA CYS A 114 -6.58 -13.44 -13.63
C CYS A 114 -5.60 -14.31 -14.41
N VAL A 115 -4.66 -14.93 -13.70
CA VAL A 115 -3.61 -15.77 -14.27
C VAL A 115 -3.62 -17.14 -13.63
N GLY A 116 -3.53 -18.17 -14.46
CA GLY A 116 -3.43 -19.58 -14.01
C GLY A 116 -1.99 -20.00 -13.73
N GLY A 117 -1.83 -21.24 -13.29
CA GLY A 117 -0.52 -21.86 -13.15
C GLY A 117 0.22 -21.49 -11.86
N ASN A 118 -0.47 -21.04 -10.83
CA ASN A 118 0.14 -20.62 -9.58
C ASN A 118 0.09 -21.72 -8.52
N THR A 119 0.96 -21.59 -7.52
CA THR A 119 0.93 -22.36 -6.27
C THR A 119 0.89 -21.39 -5.09
N PHE A 120 0.03 -21.68 -4.10
CA PHE A 120 -0.06 -20.97 -2.84
C PHE A 120 0.10 -21.93 -1.68
N GLU A 121 1.02 -21.63 -0.78
CA GLU A 121 1.26 -22.34 0.45
C GLU A 121 0.87 -21.43 1.63
N PRO A 122 -0.19 -21.77 2.39
CA PRO A 122 -0.53 -21.02 3.58
C PRO A 122 0.51 -21.24 4.68
N LEU A 123 0.89 -20.15 5.36
CA LEU A 123 1.86 -20.13 6.45
C LEU A 123 1.21 -19.50 7.67
N PHE A 124 1.07 -20.24 8.72
CA PHE A 124 0.40 -19.77 9.92
C PHE A 124 1.39 -19.11 10.87
N ASN A 125 1.11 -17.87 11.19
CA ASN A 125 1.89 -17.03 12.08
C ASN A 125 3.35 -16.83 11.62
N GLY A 126 4.07 -15.97 12.34
CA GLY A 126 5.48 -15.71 12.05
C GLY A 126 6.38 -16.92 12.31
N ASP A 127 5.92 -17.88 13.11
CA ASP A 127 6.69 -19.10 13.40
C ASP A 127 6.91 -19.96 12.16
N GLU A 128 5.94 -20.01 11.23
CA GLU A 128 6.08 -20.70 9.94
C GLU A 128 6.57 -19.76 8.82
N ALA A 129 6.06 -18.53 8.79
CA ALA A 129 6.34 -17.62 7.69
C ALA A 129 7.77 -17.06 7.71
N TYR A 130 8.26 -16.59 8.87
CA TYR A 130 9.56 -15.92 8.91
C TYR A 130 10.75 -16.82 8.56
N PRO A 131 10.83 -18.08 8.99
CA PRO A 131 11.90 -18.95 8.52
C PRO A 131 11.96 -19.08 7.00
N LYS A 132 10.82 -19.31 6.34
CA LYS A 132 10.74 -19.44 4.88
C LYS A 132 11.02 -18.13 4.15
N MET A 133 10.57 -17.01 4.69
CA MET A 133 10.88 -15.67 4.15
C MET A 133 12.39 -15.38 4.24
N LEU A 134 13.02 -15.67 5.38
CA LEU A 134 14.45 -15.49 5.57
C LEU A 134 15.26 -16.41 4.66
N GLU A 135 14.86 -17.67 4.53
CA GLU A 135 15.47 -18.63 3.59
C GLU A 135 15.40 -18.12 2.15
N ALA A 136 14.24 -17.59 1.73
CA ALA A 136 14.09 -17.01 0.39
C ALA A 136 15.01 -15.80 0.17
N ILE A 137 15.21 -14.95 1.18
CA ILE A 137 16.16 -13.82 1.10
C ILE A 137 17.61 -14.31 0.98
N GLU A 138 17.96 -15.35 1.75
CA GLU A 138 19.33 -15.92 1.69
C GLU A 138 19.62 -16.60 0.35
N ASN A 139 18.63 -17.22 -0.27
CA ASN A 139 18.77 -17.93 -1.54
C ASN A 139 18.53 -17.05 -2.77
N ALA A 140 18.14 -15.78 -2.59
CA ALA A 140 17.93 -14.85 -3.70
C ALA A 140 19.25 -14.57 -4.44
N GLU A 141 19.19 -14.62 -5.78
CA GLU A 141 20.33 -14.41 -6.68
C GLU A 141 20.25 -13.07 -7.42
N HIS A 142 19.04 -12.59 -7.73
CA HIS A 142 18.87 -11.41 -8.57
C HIS A 142 18.30 -10.23 -7.81
N TYR A 143 17.14 -10.39 -7.13
CA TYR A 143 16.52 -9.29 -6.40
C TYR A 143 15.71 -9.74 -5.19
N VAL A 144 15.66 -8.82 -4.21
CA VAL A 144 14.80 -8.89 -3.01
C VAL A 144 14.06 -7.58 -2.88
N PHE A 145 12.73 -7.62 -2.97
CA PHE A 145 11.85 -6.48 -2.80
C PHE A 145 10.96 -6.69 -1.58
N LEU A 146 11.05 -5.79 -0.62
CA LEU A 146 10.30 -5.86 0.62
C LEU A 146 9.44 -4.62 0.82
N SER A 147 8.14 -4.79 0.98
CA SER A 147 7.20 -3.75 1.43
C SER A 147 6.49 -4.23 2.69
N THR A 148 6.49 -3.39 3.74
CA THR A 148 5.80 -3.71 4.99
C THR A 148 5.31 -2.44 5.69
N TYR A 149 4.17 -2.55 6.38
CA TYR A 149 3.63 -1.44 7.18
C TYR A 149 4.41 -1.26 8.48
N ILE A 150 4.61 -2.34 9.24
CA ILE A 150 5.42 -2.35 10.47
C ILE A 150 6.69 -3.16 10.22
N PHE A 151 7.83 -2.56 10.57
CA PHE A 151 9.13 -3.21 10.62
C PHE A 151 9.72 -2.94 12.02
N SER A 152 9.47 -3.84 12.96
CA SER A 152 9.87 -3.66 14.36
C SER A 152 11.36 -3.80 14.55
N GLY A 153 11.96 -2.93 15.36
CA GLY A 153 13.38 -2.94 15.72
C GLY A 153 13.82 -4.09 16.63
N LYS A 154 12.92 -4.99 16.99
CA LYS A 154 13.19 -6.12 17.88
C LYS A 154 13.76 -7.32 17.11
N ARG A 155 13.79 -8.49 17.73
CA ARG A 155 14.39 -9.75 17.23
C ARG A 155 14.08 -10.06 15.76
N SER A 156 12.80 -10.06 15.37
CA SER A 156 12.40 -10.35 13.98
C SER A 156 12.98 -9.31 13.02
N GLY A 157 12.83 -8.02 13.32
CA GLY A 157 13.34 -6.96 12.47
C GLY A 157 14.87 -6.99 12.32
N GLU A 158 15.61 -7.32 13.40
CA GLU A 158 17.06 -7.49 13.30
C GLU A 158 17.45 -8.63 12.38
N ARG A 159 16.82 -9.80 12.49
CA ARG A 159 17.07 -10.96 11.63
C ARG A 159 16.82 -10.64 10.16
N PHE A 160 15.68 -10.00 9.85
CA PHE A 160 15.38 -9.55 8.48
C PHE A 160 16.37 -8.52 7.98
N THR A 161 16.74 -7.53 8.83
CA THR A 161 17.74 -6.52 8.49
C THR A 161 19.08 -7.16 8.12
N GLU A 162 19.54 -8.12 8.88
CA GLU A 162 20.80 -8.84 8.63
C GLU A 162 20.73 -9.67 7.35
N ALA A 163 19.63 -10.38 7.10
CA ALA A 163 19.43 -11.12 5.86
C ALA A 163 19.44 -10.20 4.63
N LEU A 164 18.74 -9.07 4.67
CA LEU A 164 18.74 -8.07 3.59
C LEU A 164 20.13 -7.48 3.33
N ILE A 165 20.90 -7.21 4.39
CA ILE A 165 22.29 -6.75 4.25
C ILE A 165 23.18 -7.83 3.63
N ARG A 166 23.02 -9.09 4.03
CA ARG A 166 23.78 -10.19 3.41
C ARG A 166 23.43 -10.37 1.94
N ALA A 167 22.14 -10.33 1.58
CA ALA A 167 21.71 -10.37 0.19
C ALA A 167 22.33 -9.23 -0.63
N HIS A 168 22.26 -7.99 -0.12
CA HIS A 168 22.86 -6.84 -0.78
C HIS A 168 24.39 -6.97 -0.96
N LYS A 169 25.08 -7.48 0.04
CA LYS A 169 26.56 -7.74 -0.05
C LYS A 169 26.92 -8.82 -1.07
N ARG A 170 26.02 -9.77 -1.36
CA ARG A 170 26.17 -10.75 -2.44
C ARG A 170 25.97 -10.15 -3.84
N GLY A 171 25.58 -8.87 -3.94
CA GLY A 171 25.27 -8.20 -5.21
C GLY A 171 23.80 -8.30 -5.62
N VAL A 172 22.94 -8.87 -4.78
CA VAL A 172 21.50 -8.93 -5.02
C VAL A 172 20.91 -7.53 -4.97
N MET A 173 20.03 -7.20 -5.91
CA MET A 173 19.29 -5.92 -5.92
C MET A 173 18.27 -5.89 -4.79
N VAL A 174 18.49 -5.11 -3.74
CA VAL A 174 17.58 -5.03 -2.59
C VAL A 174 16.91 -3.67 -2.55
N HIS A 175 15.56 -3.66 -2.49
CA HIS A 175 14.76 -2.45 -2.24
C HIS A 175 13.78 -2.69 -1.10
N VAL A 176 13.74 -1.76 -0.14
CA VAL A 176 12.87 -1.84 1.03
C VAL A 176 11.96 -0.62 1.08
N ILE A 177 10.66 -0.84 1.09
CA ILE A 177 9.63 0.20 1.28
C ILE A 177 8.97 -0.04 2.64
N VAL A 178 8.96 0.99 3.49
CA VAL A 178 8.31 0.94 4.81
C VAL A 178 7.33 2.08 4.94
N ASP A 179 6.21 1.88 5.63
CA ASP A 179 5.29 2.98 5.89
C ASP A 179 5.89 3.99 6.88
N GLY A 180 5.68 5.28 6.61
CA GLY A 180 6.26 6.34 7.41
C GLY A 180 5.69 6.44 8.83
N LEU A 181 4.46 5.95 9.09
CA LEU A 181 3.82 5.96 10.41
C LEU A 181 4.08 4.66 11.18
N GLY A 182 3.90 3.51 10.54
CA GLY A 182 4.04 2.20 11.17
C GLY A 182 5.45 1.88 11.69
N THR A 183 6.44 2.68 11.28
CA THR A 183 7.85 2.48 11.62
C THR A 183 8.48 3.64 12.41
N PHE A 184 7.67 4.57 12.90
CA PHE A 184 8.17 5.85 13.44
C PHE A 184 9.10 5.69 14.65
N TRP A 185 8.81 4.78 15.56
CA TRP A 185 9.57 4.62 16.80
C TRP A 185 10.65 3.53 16.74
N ASP A 186 10.30 2.35 16.25
CA ASP A 186 11.15 1.15 16.35
C ASP A 186 12.14 0.98 15.18
N PHE A 187 11.80 1.48 14.01
CA PHE A 187 12.57 1.23 12.78
C PHE A 187 13.77 2.17 12.59
N ALA A 188 13.86 3.28 13.31
CA ALA A 188 14.90 4.28 13.08
C ALA A 188 16.33 3.70 13.17
N PHE A 189 16.57 2.79 14.10
CA PHE A 189 17.85 2.11 14.26
C PHE A 189 18.13 1.14 13.10
N LEU A 190 17.18 0.29 12.74
CA LEU A 190 17.32 -0.67 11.64
C LEU A 190 17.50 0.05 10.30
N ARG A 191 16.78 1.15 10.09
CA ARG A 191 16.93 2.00 8.91
C ARG A 191 18.35 2.56 8.77
N ARG A 192 18.97 3.00 9.88
CA ARG A 192 20.37 3.44 9.87
C ARG A 192 21.31 2.29 9.52
N LYS A 193 21.08 1.09 10.08
CA LYS A 193 21.86 -0.13 9.83
C LYS A 193 21.81 -0.50 8.34
N LEU A 194 20.60 -0.54 7.76
CA LEU A 194 20.39 -0.81 6.32
C LEU A 194 21.06 0.24 5.44
N LYS A 195 20.83 1.53 5.73
CA LYS A 195 21.45 2.64 4.95
C LYS A 195 22.97 2.64 5.04
N LYS A 196 23.56 2.38 6.21
CA LYS A 196 25.01 2.28 6.40
C LYS A 196 25.59 1.11 5.58
N ALA A 197 24.82 0.05 5.38
CA ALA A 197 25.20 -1.07 4.55
C ALA A 197 24.97 -0.87 3.03
N GLY A 198 24.44 0.32 2.62
CA GLY A 198 24.17 0.64 1.23
C GLY A 198 22.78 0.17 0.72
N VAL A 199 21.97 -0.47 1.55
CA VAL A 199 20.64 -0.96 1.16
C VAL A 199 19.68 0.21 0.94
N PRO A 200 19.05 0.36 -0.24
CA PRO A 200 18.03 1.36 -0.52
C PRO A 200 16.77 1.15 0.33
N VAL A 201 16.46 2.13 1.18
CA VAL A 201 15.26 2.13 2.05
C VAL A 201 14.45 3.39 1.83
N TYR A 202 13.19 3.21 1.48
CA TYR A 202 12.23 4.28 1.17
C TYR A 202 11.12 4.32 2.22
N SER A 203 10.63 5.52 2.52
CA SER A 203 9.45 5.70 3.37
C SER A 203 8.24 6.05 2.51
N PHE A 204 7.19 5.25 2.60
CA PHE A 204 5.91 5.57 1.97
C PHE A 204 5.24 6.67 2.80
N ILE A 205 5.03 7.83 2.20
CA ILE A 205 4.50 9.05 2.83
C ILE A 205 5.14 9.29 4.21
N PRO A 206 6.36 9.87 4.26
CA PRO A 206 7.04 10.13 5.52
C PRO A 206 6.22 11.09 6.38
N PHE A 207 6.18 10.82 7.68
CA PHE A 207 5.56 11.72 8.64
C PHE A 207 6.33 13.05 8.67
N LYS A 208 5.62 14.15 8.44
CA LYS A 208 6.16 15.52 8.56
C LYS A 208 5.43 16.27 9.65
N LEU A 209 6.20 16.76 10.62
CA LEU A 209 5.65 17.54 11.73
C LEU A 209 5.28 18.97 11.32
N PHE A 210 5.94 19.52 10.27
CA PHE A 210 5.67 20.87 9.78
C PHE A 210 5.86 20.96 8.24
N PRO A 211 4.88 21.50 7.47
CA PRO A 211 3.49 21.69 7.91
C PRO A 211 2.86 20.36 8.33
N PHE A 212 2.02 20.38 9.35
CA PHE A 212 1.40 19.19 9.91
C PHE A 212 0.63 18.43 8.82
N GLN A 213 1.12 17.29 8.43
CA GLN A 213 0.57 16.47 7.35
C GLN A 213 0.31 15.07 7.90
N MET A 214 -0.89 14.85 8.44
CA MET A 214 -1.36 13.52 8.85
C MET A 214 -2.24 12.94 7.75
N SER A 215 -1.64 12.22 6.82
CA SER A 215 -2.39 11.38 5.88
C SER A 215 -2.65 10.02 6.51
N ILE A 216 -3.68 9.93 7.35
CA ILE A 216 -4.06 8.67 7.99
C ILE A 216 -4.61 7.70 6.93
N ASN A 217 -5.34 8.21 5.94
CA ASN A 217 -6.05 7.40 4.94
C ASN A 217 -5.17 6.92 3.77
N LEU A 218 -3.94 7.43 3.63
CA LEU A 218 -3.03 7.06 2.55
C LEU A 218 -1.82 6.33 3.12
N ARG A 219 -2.02 5.07 3.51
CA ARG A 219 -0.97 4.23 4.05
C ARG A 219 -0.73 3.01 3.18
N ASN A 220 0.53 2.60 3.08
CA ASN A 220 0.88 1.35 2.43
C ASN A 220 0.74 0.19 3.41
N HIS A 221 -0.45 -0.41 3.45
CA HIS A 221 -0.71 -1.58 4.30
C HIS A 221 -0.25 -2.90 3.68
N ARG A 222 0.40 -2.87 2.51
CA ARG A 222 0.90 -4.07 1.83
C ARG A 222 2.01 -4.72 2.63
N LYS A 223 1.92 -6.03 2.79
CA LYS A 223 2.95 -6.88 3.32
C LYS A 223 3.36 -7.80 2.19
N LEU A 224 4.49 -7.48 1.56
CA LEU A 224 4.95 -8.12 0.34
C LEU A 224 6.46 -8.29 0.38
N LEU A 225 6.92 -9.53 0.30
CA LEU A 225 8.31 -9.86 0.06
C LEU A 225 8.40 -10.62 -1.26
N ILE A 226 9.30 -10.22 -2.12
CA ILE A 226 9.56 -10.91 -3.39
C ILE A 226 11.05 -11.21 -3.47
N CYS A 227 11.37 -12.49 -3.65
CA CYS A 227 12.72 -12.99 -3.84
C CYS A 227 12.73 -13.77 -5.15
N ASP A 228 13.25 -13.18 -6.22
CA ASP A 228 13.28 -13.76 -7.57
C ASP A 228 11.89 -14.25 -8.02
N SER A 229 11.69 -15.57 -8.14
CA SER A 229 10.42 -16.19 -8.57
C SER A 229 9.50 -16.58 -7.41
N ILE A 230 9.80 -16.19 -6.19
CA ILE A 230 9.00 -16.50 -4.99
C ILE A 230 8.48 -15.19 -4.40
N ALA A 231 7.22 -15.16 -4.01
CA ALA A 231 6.64 -14.05 -3.26
C ALA A 231 5.97 -14.52 -1.98
N PHE A 232 5.90 -13.61 -1.00
CA PHE A 232 5.17 -13.80 0.25
C PHE A 232 4.25 -12.60 0.45
N THR A 233 2.97 -12.87 0.73
CA THR A 233 1.97 -11.82 1.01
C THR A 233 0.91 -12.33 1.98
N GLY A 234 0.27 -11.43 2.71
CA GLY A 234 -0.77 -11.76 3.71
C GLY A 234 -0.93 -10.66 4.74
N GLY A 235 -1.43 -11.00 5.92
CA GLY A 235 -1.71 -10.03 6.99
C GLY A 235 -0.48 -9.65 7.83
N MET A 236 0.57 -10.48 7.89
CA MET A 236 1.67 -10.32 8.83
C MET A 236 2.64 -9.21 8.48
N ASN A 237 2.93 -8.37 9.45
CA ASN A 237 4.07 -7.45 9.43
C ASN A 237 5.37 -8.17 9.84
N ILE A 238 6.49 -7.44 9.90
CA ILE A 238 7.75 -7.94 10.48
C ILE A 238 7.83 -7.47 11.92
N ALA A 239 7.30 -8.26 12.85
CA ALA A 239 7.25 -7.94 14.28
C ALA A 239 7.20 -9.20 15.13
N ASP A 240 7.78 -9.14 16.34
CA ASP A 240 7.78 -10.27 17.27
C ASP A 240 6.37 -10.66 17.74
N GLY A 241 5.40 -9.74 17.70
CA GLY A 241 3.99 -10.00 18.03
C GLY A 241 3.32 -11.06 17.14
N ASN A 242 3.88 -11.42 15.99
CA ASN A 242 3.40 -12.53 15.15
C ASN A 242 4.03 -13.88 15.49
N LEU A 243 4.94 -13.95 16.49
CA LEU A 243 5.61 -15.18 16.92
C LEU A 243 4.92 -15.74 18.16
N LEU A 244 4.07 -16.76 17.99
CA LEU A 244 3.37 -17.41 19.11
C LEU A 244 4.33 -18.05 20.09
N LYS A 245 5.43 -18.58 19.60
CA LYS A 245 6.47 -19.24 20.40
C LYS A 245 7.02 -18.34 21.53
N TYR A 246 7.05 -17.01 21.30
CA TYR A 246 7.61 -16.09 22.28
C TYR A 246 6.55 -15.34 23.10
N HIS A 247 5.35 -15.20 22.56
CA HIS A 247 4.24 -14.44 23.17
C HIS A 247 2.89 -15.17 23.01
N PRO A 248 2.73 -16.38 23.58
CA PRO A 248 1.56 -17.22 23.30
C PRO A 248 0.22 -16.63 23.73
N ARG A 249 0.21 -15.64 24.66
CA ARG A 249 -1.03 -14.98 25.13
C ARG A 249 -1.34 -13.66 24.42
N ASP A 250 -0.30 -12.95 23.93
CA ASP A 250 -0.41 -11.60 23.39
C ASP A 250 -0.06 -11.55 21.90
N SER A 251 0.10 -12.71 21.25
CA SER A 251 0.44 -12.78 19.84
C SER A 251 -0.79 -12.58 18.96
N VAL A 252 -0.59 -11.91 17.85
CA VAL A 252 -1.56 -11.80 16.78
C VAL A 252 -1.46 -13.04 15.90
N GLN A 253 -2.53 -13.85 15.87
CA GLN A 253 -2.65 -14.95 14.92
C GLN A 253 -3.01 -14.40 13.55
N ASP A 254 -2.27 -14.85 12.54
CA ASP A 254 -2.43 -14.35 11.18
C ASP A 254 -1.94 -15.38 10.16
N VAL A 255 -2.34 -15.20 8.91
CA VAL A 255 -1.96 -16.07 7.80
C VAL A 255 -1.17 -15.30 6.76
N HIS A 256 -0.05 -15.88 6.33
CA HIS A 256 0.72 -15.42 5.18
C HIS A 256 0.73 -16.50 4.10
N PHE A 257 1.00 -16.13 2.87
CA PHE A 257 1.07 -17.09 1.77
C PHE A 257 2.41 -16.99 1.08
N LYS A 258 3.06 -18.12 0.89
CA LYS A 258 4.15 -18.25 -0.08
C LYS A 258 3.53 -18.54 -1.43
N CYS A 259 3.87 -17.71 -2.42
CA CYS A 259 3.33 -17.76 -3.76
C CYS A 259 4.44 -18.03 -4.77
N THR A 260 4.18 -18.89 -5.74
CA THR A 260 5.02 -19.09 -6.93
C THR A 260 4.16 -19.13 -8.19
N GLY A 261 4.77 -18.94 -9.35
CA GLY A 261 4.04 -18.92 -10.61
C GLY A 261 3.86 -17.51 -11.20
N PRO A 262 3.04 -17.38 -12.23
CA PRO A 262 2.82 -16.11 -12.96
C PRO A 262 2.35 -14.94 -12.10
N ILE A 263 1.64 -15.22 -10.99
CA ILE A 263 1.16 -14.19 -10.04
C ILE A 263 2.32 -13.38 -9.45
N VAL A 264 3.52 -13.97 -9.29
CA VAL A 264 4.70 -13.28 -8.75
C VAL A 264 5.14 -12.15 -9.67
N THR A 265 4.99 -12.31 -10.98
CA THR A 265 5.22 -11.22 -11.97
C THR A 265 4.32 -10.03 -11.68
N GLY A 266 3.04 -10.27 -11.43
CA GLY A 266 2.09 -9.20 -11.09
C GLY A 266 2.40 -8.55 -9.74
N LEU A 267 2.72 -9.33 -8.71
CA LEU A 267 3.10 -8.81 -7.39
C LEU A 267 4.36 -7.94 -7.46
N ARG A 268 5.32 -8.32 -8.31
CA ARG A 268 6.50 -7.51 -8.59
C ARG A 268 6.14 -6.17 -9.24
N GLU A 269 5.23 -6.16 -10.19
CA GLU A 269 4.75 -4.91 -10.80
C GLU A 269 4.09 -3.99 -9.78
N VAL A 270 3.29 -4.54 -8.85
CA VAL A 270 2.71 -3.76 -7.73
C VAL A 270 3.81 -3.11 -6.88
N PHE A 271 4.86 -3.86 -6.54
CA PHE A 271 5.99 -3.29 -5.79
C PHE A 271 6.69 -2.17 -6.56
N LEU A 272 6.90 -2.34 -7.87
CA LEU A 272 7.57 -1.35 -8.71
C LEU A 272 6.72 -0.08 -8.90
N LEU A 273 5.39 -0.19 -8.89
CA LEU A 273 4.49 0.97 -8.84
C LEU A 273 4.65 1.74 -7.51
N ASP A 274 4.70 1.03 -6.39
CA ASP A 274 4.96 1.64 -5.08
C ASP A 274 6.35 2.28 -5.03
N LEU A 275 7.37 1.63 -5.62
CA LEU A 275 8.72 2.18 -5.71
C LEU A 275 8.76 3.44 -6.57
N ALA A 276 8.07 3.46 -7.71
CA ALA A 276 7.95 4.64 -8.54
C ALA A 276 7.24 5.79 -7.79
N PHE A 277 6.20 5.46 -7.04
CA PHE A 277 5.49 6.43 -6.20
C PHE A 277 6.41 7.07 -5.14
N VAL A 278 7.18 6.27 -4.40
CA VAL A 278 8.03 6.80 -3.31
C VAL A 278 9.29 7.50 -3.80
N THR A 279 9.77 7.15 -4.99
CA THR A 279 10.94 7.78 -5.62
C THR A 279 10.59 8.98 -6.49
N GLY A 280 9.33 9.09 -6.92
CA GLY A 280 8.87 10.08 -7.89
C GLY A 280 9.41 9.84 -9.31
N LYS A 281 9.96 8.65 -9.58
CA LYS A 281 10.55 8.28 -10.87
C LYS A 281 10.06 6.90 -11.29
N ALA A 282 9.68 6.77 -12.57
CA ALA A 282 9.43 5.46 -13.14
C ALA A 282 10.69 4.61 -13.05
N GLN A 283 10.54 3.37 -12.65
CA GLN A 283 11.64 2.41 -12.61
C GLN A 283 11.70 1.70 -13.95
N ASP A 284 12.79 1.89 -14.67
CA ASP A 284 13.05 1.20 -15.96
C ASP A 284 13.71 -0.16 -15.69
N MET A 285 13.01 -0.99 -14.91
CA MET A 285 13.44 -2.34 -14.59
C MET A 285 12.52 -3.32 -15.33
N THR A 286 13.14 -4.15 -16.15
CA THR A 286 12.44 -5.26 -16.84
C THR A 286 12.97 -6.58 -16.33
N PHE A 287 12.06 -7.51 -16.10
CA PHE A 287 12.38 -8.83 -15.55
C PHE A 287 11.69 -9.91 -16.38
N THR A 288 12.30 -11.07 -16.43
CA THR A 288 11.67 -12.24 -17.01
C THR A 288 10.41 -12.60 -16.22
N PRO A 289 9.28 -12.85 -16.88
CA PRO A 289 8.07 -13.33 -16.24
C PRO A 289 8.28 -14.68 -15.56
N CYS A 290 7.63 -14.91 -14.42
CA CYS A 290 7.73 -16.17 -13.69
C CYS A 290 6.91 -17.25 -14.40
N PRO A 291 7.49 -18.46 -14.61
CA PRO A 291 6.79 -19.57 -15.25
C PRO A 291 5.69 -20.15 -14.36
N ALA A 292 4.77 -20.93 -14.95
CA ALA A 292 3.79 -21.69 -14.21
C ALA A 292 4.45 -22.75 -13.32
N THR A 293 3.97 -22.87 -12.07
CA THR A 293 4.49 -23.82 -11.07
C THR A 293 3.40 -24.71 -10.48
N GLY A 294 2.14 -24.44 -10.78
CA GLY A 294 0.98 -25.14 -10.22
C GLY A 294 -0.26 -25.03 -11.10
N THR A 295 -1.42 -25.13 -10.48
CA THR A 295 -2.71 -25.19 -11.17
C THR A 295 -3.72 -24.16 -10.71
N MET A 296 -3.37 -23.31 -9.72
CA MET A 296 -4.29 -22.37 -9.13
C MET A 296 -4.41 -21.12 -9.99
N ASP A 297 -5.64 -20.63 -10.13
CA ASP A 297 -5.94 -19.34 -10.71
C ASP A 297 -5.89 -18.24 -9.65
N ALA A 298 -5.32 -17.10 -10.02
CA ALA A 298 -5.15 -16.00 -9.09
C ALA A 298 -5.27 -14.63 -9.77
N ARG A 299 -5.77 -13.66 -9.02
CA ARG A 299 -5.85 -12.25 -9.44
C ARG A 299 -5.33 -11.35 -8.36
N ILE A 300 -4.62 -10.31 -8.75
CA ILE A 300 -4.24 -9.22 -7.87
C ILE A 300 -5.28 -8.12 -7.96
N VAL A 301 -5.81 -7.76 -6.80
CA VAL A 301 -6.68 -6.61 -6.61
C VAL A 301 -5.89 -5.57 -5.85
N MET A 302 -5.63 -4.43 -6.48
CA MET A 302 -4.91 -3.34 -5.86
C MET A 302 -5.90 -2.35 -5.25
N ASP A 303 -5.71 -2.04 -3.98
CA ASP A 303 -6.31 -0.88 -3.34
C ASP A 303 -5.23 0.18 -3.12
N GLY A 304 -5.55 1.44 -3.38
CA GLY A 304 -4.55 2.51 -3.24
C GLY A 304 -5.06 3.90 -3.64
N PRO A 305 -4.22 4.92 -3.44
CA PRO A 305 -4.58 6.30 -3.76
C PRO A 305 -4.86 6.41 -5.27
N GLY A 306 -6.08 6.81 -5.62
CA GLY A 306 -6.51 7.00 -7.01
C GLY A 306 -7.53 6.00 -7.53
N ASN A 307 -7.75 4.87 -6.88
CA ASN A 307 -8.91 4.04 -7.13
C ASN A 307 -10.13 4.69 -6.47
N SER A 308 -10.99 5.30 -7.29
CA SER A 308 -12.24 5.90 -6.85
C SER A 308 -13.32 4.86 -6.54
N ASP A 309 -13.09 3.62 -6.94
CA ASP A 309 -14.04 2.55 -6.76
C ASP A 309 -13.56 1.69 -5.59
N ASP A 310 -14.41 1.47 -4.62
CA ASP A 310 -14.23 0.56 -3.49
C ASP A 310 -14.19 -0.89 -3.99
N LEU A 311 -13.13 -1.20 -4.74
CA LEU A 311 -12.98 -2.42 -5.52
C LEU A 311 -13.02 -3.66 -4.64
N ILE A 312 -12.34 -3.61 -3.50
CA ILE A 312 -12.35 -4.71 -2.52
C ILE A 312 -13.75 -4.87 -1.94
N ILE A 313 -14.45 -3.76 -1.64
CA ILE A 313 -15.82 -3.80 -1.13
C ILE A 313 -16.75 -4.41 -2.17
N ASN A 314 -16.66 -3.99 -3.43
CA ASN A 314 -17.47 -4.53 -4.51
C ASN A 314 -17.22 -6.03 -4.74
N LEU A 315 -15.96 -6.48 -4.64
CA LEU A 315 -15.62 -7.89 -4.71
C LEU A 315 -16.21 -8.67 -3.52
N LEU A 316 -16.07 -8.16 -2.30
CA LEU A 316 -16.62 -8.80 -1.12
C LEU A 316 -18.16 -8.85 -1.19
N CYS A 317 -18.83 -7.77 -1.60
CA CYS A 317 -20.27 -7.77 -1.83
C CYS A 317 -20.69 -8.84 -2.86
N GLY A 318 -19.90 -9.01 -3.92
CA GLY A 318 -20.15 -10.05 -4.93
C GLY A 318 -19.89 -11.47 -4.46
N VAL A 319 -19.08 -11.67 -3.40
CA VAL A 319 -18.90 -12.99 -2.75
C VAL A 319 -20.09 -13.36 -1.87
N PHE A 320 -20.72 -12.36 -1.23
CA PHE A 320 -21.80 -12.57 -0.27
C PHE A 320 -23.20 -12.45 -0.90
N SER A 321 -23.31 -12.11 -2.17
CA SER A 321 -24.56 -12.06 -2.93
C SER A 321 -24.81 -13.35 -3.72
#